data_b9f16744403c1108ae66cd8e8b1c125f
#
_entry.id   b9f16744403c1108ae66cd8e8b1c125f
#
_cell.length_a   1.000
_cell.length_b   1.000
_cell.length_c   1.000
_cell.angle_alpha   90.00
_cell.angle_beta   90.00
_cell.angle_gamma   90.00
#
_symmetry.space_group_name_H-M   'P 1'
#
loop_
_entity.id
_entity.type
_entity.pdbx_description
1 polymer ?
#
loop_
_entity_poly.entity_id
_entity_poly.type
_entity_poly.pdbx_seq_one_letter_code
_entity_poly.pdbx_strand_id
1 'polypeptide(L)'
;MSKNELKVCSGNYNDGNKEFTGTYMNGYMNGKYQEYRVGVWKFWYPNGKMKFEGLYKDGTLVSKKCWNSKGESISCDLLAISESERFRMLKDK
;
A
#
# COMPACT_ATOMS: atom_id res chain seq x y z
N MET A 1 -11.60 -27.40 -2.00
CA MET A 1 -10.45 -26.96 -1.28
C MET A 1 -10.03 -25.56 -1.69
N SER A 2 -9.88 -24.69 -0.72
CA SER A 2 -9.50 -23.35 -1.05
C SER A 2 -7.99 -23.23 -1.18
N LYS A 3 -7.55 -22.33 -2.04
CA LYS A 3 -6.15 -22.04 -2.23
C LYS A 3 -5.89 -20.59 -2.01
N ASN A 4 -4.69 -20.28 -1.55
CA ASN A 4 -4.26 -18.91 -1.45
C ASN A 4 -3.91 -18.39 -2.85
N GLU A 5 -4.35 -17.20 -3.15
CA GLU A 5 -4.12 -16.58 -4.45
C GLU A 5 -3.51 -15.21 -4.28
N LEU A 6 -2.48 -14.92 -5.07
CA LEU A 6 -1.90 -13.59 -5.10
C LEU A 6 -2.57 -12.78 -6.19
N LYS A 7 -2.84 -11.51 -5.88
CA LYS A 7 -3.48 -10.62 -6.83
C LYS A 7 -2.74 -9.28 -6.79
N VAL A 8 -2.17 -8.90 -7.93
CA VAL A 8 -1.46 -7.64 -8.04
C VAL A 8 -2.44 -6.53 -8.36
N CYS A 9 -2.33 -5.43 -7.64
CA CYS A 9 -3.21 -4.28 -7.82
C CYS A 9 -2.39 -3.04 -8.08
N SER A 10 -2.94 -2.15 -8.90
CA SER A 10 -2.30 -0.87 -9.15
C SER A 10 -3.36 0.14 -9.58
N GLY A 11 -3.04 1.41 -9.43
CA GLY A 11 -3.90 2.49 -9.86
C GLY A 11 -3.06 3.61 -10.42
N ASN A 12 -3.66 4.43 -11.27
CA ASN A 12 -2.98 5.53 -11.90
C ASN A 12 -3.73 6.83 -11.66
N TYR A 13 -2.98 7.94 -11.64
CA TYR A 13 -3.59 9.25 -11.65
C TYR A 13 -4.17 9.53 -13.03
N ASN A 14 -4.98 10.57 -13.14
CA ASN A 14 -5.65 10.90 -14.40
C ASN A 14 -4.67 11.17 -15.53
N ASP A 15 -3.47 11.62 -15.23
CA ASP A 15 -2.47 11.92 -16.25
C ASP A 15 -1.65 10.69 -16.67
N GLY A 16 -2.01 9.52 -16.16
CA GLY A 16 -1.33 8.29 -16.52
C GLY A 16 -0.18 7.89 -15.61
N ASN A 17 0.26 8.77 -14.72
CA ASN A 17 1.33 8.43 -13.77
C ASN A 17 0.79 7.46 -12.73
N LYS A 18 1.66 6.55 -12.30
CA LYS A 18 1.27 5.53 -11.34
C LYS A 18 0.97 6.14 -9.98
N GLU A 19 -0.14 5.75 -9.40
CA GLU A 19 -0.53 6.21 -8.08
C GLU A 19 -0.12 5.22 -7.00
N PHE A 20 -0.36 3.94 -7.22
CA PHE A 20 0.04 2.94 -6.24
C PHE A 20 0.20 1.58 -6.91
N THR A 21 0.93 0.69 -6.23
CA THR A 21 0.99 -0.70 -6.63
C THR A 21 1.20 -1.55 -5.40
N GLY A 22 0.66 -2.77 -5.42
CA GLY A 22 0.78 -3.67 -4.30
C GLY A 22 0.23 -5.04 -4.65
N THR A 23 0.27 -5.94 -3.68
CA THR A 23 -0.20 -7.30 -3.86
C THR A 23 -1.10 -7.70 -2.71
N TYR A 24 -2.22 -8.32 -3.04
CA TYR A 24 -3.11 -8.93 -2.07
C TYR A 24 -2.94 -10.44 -2.10
N MET A 25 -3.19 -11.04 -0.97
CA MET A 25 -3.30 -12.49 -0.87
C MET A 25 -4.73 -12.81 -0.49
N ASN A 26 -5.36 -13.71 -1.23
CA ASN A 26 -6.67 -14.25 -0.86
C ASN A 26 -6.45 -15.61 -0.23
N GLY A 27 -6.83 -15.75 1.02
CA GLY A 27 -6.63 -17.01 1.70
C GLY A 27 -7.12 -16.97 3.12
N TYR A 28 -6.83 -18.02 3.85
CA TYR A 28 -7.23 -18.11 5.24
C TYR A 28 -6.22 -17.42 6.13
N MET A 29 -6.73 -16.62 7.04
CA MET A 29 -5.93 -15.98 8.07
C MET A 29 -6.75 -15.98 9.33
N ASN A 30 -6.21 -16.54 10.41
CA ASN A 30 -6.91 -16.67 11.69
C ASN A 30 -8.24 -17.39 11.52
N GLY A 31 -8.25 -18.43 10.66
CA GLY A 31 -9.42 -19.25 10.46
C GLY A 31 -10.49 -18.64 9.57
N LYS A 32 -10.22 -17.50 8.95
CA LYS A 32 -11.19 -16.82 8.13
C LYS A 32 -10.62 -16.58 6.73
N TYR A 33 -11.39 -16.89 5.70
CA TYR A 33 -10.98 -16.64 4.34
C TYR A 33 -11.17 -15.16 4.03
N GLN A 34 -10.12 -14.49 3.66
CA GLN A 34 -10.17 -13.05 3.44
C GLN A 34 -9.03 -12.58 2.56
N GLU A 35 -9.13 -11.33 2.15
CA GLU A 35 -8.14 -10.66 1.34
C GLU A 35 -7.29 -9.78 2.24
N TYR A 36 -5.97 -9.86 2.10
CA TYR A 36 -5.08 -9.05 2.93
C TYR A 36 -3.83 -8.68 2.15
N ARG A 37 -3.19 -7.59 2.55
CA ARG A 37 -2.01 -7.08 1.87
C ARG A 37 -0.78 -7.87 2.24
N VAL A 38 0.09 -8.09 1.25
CA VAL A 38 1.37 -8.76 1.45
C VAL A 38 2.44 -8.08 0.63
N GLY A 39 3.69 -8.19 1.10
CA GLY A 39 4.82 -7.68 0.35
C GLY A 39 4.91 -6.17 0.36
N VAL A 40 5.57 -5.64 -0.65
CA VAL A 40 5.84 -4.20 -0.71
C VAL A 40 4.70 -3.48 -1.39
N TRP A 41 4.19 -2.45 -0.72
CA TRP A 41 3.18 -1.56 -1.27
C TRP A 41 3.81 -0.19 -1.46
N LYS A 42 3.58 0.41 -2.64
CA LYS A 42 4.19 1.68 -3.01
C LYS A 42 3.13 2.67 -3.44
N PHE A 43 3.30 3.91 -3.02
CA PHE A 43 2.43 5.02 -3.44
C PHE A 43 3.32 6.12 -3.98
N TRP A 44 2.85 6.83 -4.98
CA TRP A 44 3.60 7.91 -5.63
C TRP A 44 2.79 9.20 -5.64
N TYR A 45 3.52 10.32 -5.70
CA TYR A 45 2.90 11.60 -5.96
C TYR A 45 2.60 11.73 -7.45
N PRO A 46 1.69 12.67 -7.83
CA PRO A 46 1.42 12.87 -9.26
C PRO A 46 2.64 13.23 -10.08
N ASN A 47 3.68 13.82 -9.46
CA ASN A 47 4.90 14.16 -10.18
C ASN A 47 5.82 12.96 -10.40
N GLY A 48 5.40 11.77 -9.99
CA GLY A 48 6.18 10.56 -10.21
C GLY A 48 7.15 10.21 -9.09
N LYS A 49 7.28 11.07 -8.10
CA LYS A 49 8.19 10.78 -6.99
C LYS A 49 7.50 9.91 -5.94
N MET A 50 8.29 9.10 -5.26
CA MET A 50 7.78 8.17 -4.26
C MET A 50 7.17 8.93 -3.10
N LYS A 51 6.02 8.47 -2.63
CA LYS A 51 5.34 9.04 -1.47
C LYS A 51 5.47 8.13 -0.25
N PHE A 52 5.24 6.84 -0.45
CA PHE A 52 5.17 5.89 0.66
C PHE A 52 5.60 4.52 0.15
N GLU A 53 6.35 3.82 0.97
CA GLU A 53 6.69 2.43 0.69
C GLU A 53 6.51 1.66 1.99
N GLY A 54 5.67 0.64 1.96
CA GLY A 54 5.39 -0.16 3.14
C GLY A 54 5.57 -1.63 2.85
N LEU A 55 6.05 -2.35 3.86
CA LEU A 55 6.17 -3.80 3.77
C LEU A 55 5.09 -4.42 4.65
N TYR A 56 4.28 -5.27 4.04
CA TYR A 56 3.19 -5.95 4.74
C TYR A 56 3.52 -7.42 4.90
N LYS A 57 3.20 -7.94 6.06
CA LYS A 57 3.32 -9.36 6.33
C LYS A 57 2.01 -9.82 6.93
N ASP A 58 1.33 -10.74 6.24
CA ASP A 58 0.04 -11.28 6.67
C ASP A 58 -0.95 -10.17 7.04
N GLY A 59 -1.01 -9.14 6.21
CA GLY A 59 -1.94 -8.05 6.40
C GLY A 59 -1.49 -6.97 7.36
N THR A 60 -0.34 -7.14 7.98
CA THR A 60 0.18 -6.19 8.96
C THR A 60 1.33 -5.38 8.38
N LEU A 61 1.27 -4.07 8.56
CA LEU A 61 2.36 -3.18 8.11
C LEU A 61 3.51 -3.30 9.10
N VAL A 62 4.64 -3.85 8.64
CA VAL A 62 5.78 -4.11 9.52
C VAL A 62 6.92 -3.12 9.34
N SER A 63 6.97 -2.40 8.23
CA SER A 63 7.93 -1.32 8.06
C SER A 63 7.39 -0.33 7.06
N LYS A 64 7.85 0.93 7.15
CA LYS A 64 7.37 1.96 6.26
C LYS A 64 8.41 3.05 6.09
N LYS A 65 8.35 3.69 4.93
CA LYS A 65 9.18 4.84 4.59
C LYS A 65 8.31 5.84 3.88
N CYS A 66 8.55 7.13 4.13
CA CYS A 66 7.74 8.20 3.53
C CYS A 66 8.64 9.29 2.99
N TRP A 67 8.13 10.00 1.99
CA TRP A 67 8.87 11.09 1.34
C TRP A 67 7.90 12.22 1.03
N ASN A 68 8.42 13.45 0.97
CA ASN A 68 7.60 14.56 0.54
C ASN A 68 7.63 14.65 -1.00
N SER A 69 6.89 15.61 -1.54
CA SER A 69 6.76 15.72 -3.01
C SER A 69 8.06 16.14 -3.69
N LYS A 70 9.05 16.57 -2.93
CA LYS A 70 10.35 16.89 -3.48
C LYS A 70 11.29 15.70 -3.51
N GLY A 71 10.87 14.57 -2.95
CA GLY A 71 11.67 13.37 -2.90
C GLY A 71 12.52 13.24 -1.66
N GLU A 72 12.33 14.12 -0.69
CA GLU A 72 13.09 14.08 0.55
C GLU A 72 12.44 13.12 1.54
N SER A 73 13.27 12.35 2.23
CA SER A 73 12.79 11.41 3.23
C SER A 73 12.25 12.15 4.43
N ILE A 74 11.04 11.80 4.87
CA ILE A 74 10.41 12.45 6.02
C ILE A 74 9.80 11.39 6.91
N SER A 75 9.46 11.80 8.15
CA SER A 75 8.68 10.93 9.01
C SER A 75 7.29 10.75 8.41
N CYS A 76 6.77 9.53 8.51
CA CYS A 76 5.43 9.28 7.99
C CYS A 76 4.36 10.11 8.70
N ASP A 77 4.64 10.56 9.91
CA ASP A 77 3.72 11.42 10.64
C ASP A 77 3.57 12.79 10.01
N LEU A 78 4.59 13.20 9.23
CA LEU A 78 4.56 14.51 8.55
C LEU A 78 3.94 14.44 7.17
N LEU A 79 3.60 13.26 6.72
CA LEU A 79 3.07 13.07 5.38
C LEU A 79 1.62 13.50 5.33
N ALA A 80 1.30 14.46 4.46
CA ALA A 80 -0.07 14.88 4.23
C ALA A 80 -0.69 13.94 3.22
N ILE A 81 -1.44 12.97 3.68
CA ILE A 81 -2.11 12.01 2.79
C ILE A 81 -3.60 12.26 2.83
N SER A 82 -4.24 12.01 1.70
CA SER A 82 -5.68 12.17 1.61
C SER A 82 -6.36 11.14 2.51
N GLU A 83 -7.60 11.45 2.87
CA GLU A 83 -8.35 10.56 3.73
C GLU A 83 -8.53 9.18 3.10
N SER A 84 -8.75 9.14 1.80
CA SER A 84 -8.92 7.87 1.11
C SER A 84 -7.64 7.04 1.13
N GLU A 85 -6.49 7.67 0.98
CA GLU A 85 -5.23 6.96 1.06
C GLU A 85 -4.96 6.44 2.46
N ARG A 86 -5.26 7.26 3.45
CA ARG A 86 -5.11 6.86 4.83
C ARG A 86 -6.00 5.66 5.14
N PHE A 87 -7.21 5.69 4.64
CA PHE A 87 -8.14 4.60 4.84
C PHE A 87 -7.62 3.31 4.22
N ARG A 88 -7.05 3.40 3.01
CA ARG A 88 -6.46 2.23 2.38
C ARG A 88 -5.33 1.65 3.19
N MET A 89 -4.49 2.51 3.77
CA MET A 89 -3.34 2.06 4.52
C MET A 89 -3.72 1.42 5.86
N LEU A 90 -4.81 1.87 6.45
CA LEU A 90 -5.22 1.39 7.77
C LEU A 90 -6.24 0.26 7.72
N LYS A 91 -6.87 0.10 6.57
CA LYS A 91 -8.00 -0.80 6.45
C LYS A 91 -7.66 -2.26 6.73
N ASP A 92 -6.44 -2.64 6.46
CA ASP A 92 -6.03 -4.03 6.54
C ASP A 92 -5.42 -4.42 7.87
N LYS A 93 -5.73 -3.70 8.87
CA LYS A 93 -5.22 -4.02 10.20
C LYS A 93 -5.94 -5.19 10.81
#